data_be01f521a65eddb14f297b10dd25717e
#
_entry.id   be01f521a65eddb14f297b10dd25717e
#
_cell.length_a   1.000
_cell.length_b   1.000
_cell.length_c   1.000
_cell.angle_alpha   90.00
_cell.angle_beta   90.00
_cell.angle_gamma   90.00
#
_symmetry.space_group_name_H-M   'P 1'
#
loop_
_entity.id
_entity.type
_entity.pdbx_description
1 polymer ?
#
loop_
_entity_poly.entity_id
_entity_poly.type
_entity_poly.pdbx_seq_one_letter_code
_entity_poly.pdbx_strand_id
1 'polypeptide(L)'
;MSRFVVVIAAAVLGCTSSPPAATRIDLRAYLARTQSWAPAESEAARTIERILKTQFVDEAEVLRQIADSKPRVIAHLEALRSYRPQSKEVAAVHAHYVAAWERLLAGYDAIEAGFASGDYTNLARGREGMEAWREGIVAVARELRELMEHYDVDASRPVESRARDGAPQPSTQRTKSSACPAAIA
;
A
#
# COMPACT_ATOMS: atom_id res chain seq x y z
N MET A 1 -57.02 24.21 7.14
CA MET A 1 -55.71 24.72 6.67
C MET A 1 -54.65 24.21 7.59
N SER A 2 -54.05 23.07 7.26
CA SER A 2 -53.06 22.36 8.11
C SER A 2 -51.66 22.68 7.61
N ARG A 3 -50.84 23.35 8.44
CA ARG A 3 -49.44 23.69 8.13
C ARG A 3 -48.55 22.50 8.48
N PHE A 4 -48.05 21.80 7.46
CA PHE A 4 -46.96 20.83 7.62
C PHE A 4 -45.64 21.59 7.80
N VAL A 5 -45.04 21.45 8.98
CA VAL A 5 -43.66 21.87 9.24
C VAL A 5 -42.77 20.74 8.85
N VAL A 6 -42.02 20.89 7.74
CA VAL A 6 -40.96 19.96 7.34
C VAL A 6 -39.68 20.33 8.10
N VAL A 7 -39.31 19.51 9.07
CA VAL A 7 -38.01 19.61 9.76
C VAL A 7 -36.98 18.91 8.90
N ILE A 8 -36.16 19.67 8.19
CA ILE A 8 -34.98 19.15 7.48
C ILE A 8 -33.88 18.96 8.53
N ALA A 9 -33.68 17.71 8.95
CA ALA A 9 -32.48 17.33 9.72
C ALA A 9 -31.26 17.33 8.79
N ALA A 10 -30.49 18.41 8.84
CA ALA A 10 -29.17 18.45 8.19
C ALA A 10 -28.22 17.49 8.93
N ALA A 11 -28.02 16.30 8.36
CA ALA A 11 -26.96 15.40 8.80
C ALA A 11 -25.61 16.05 8.46
N VAL A 12 -25.00 16.70 9.44
CA VAL A 12 -23.61 17.15 9.38
C VAL A 12 -22.75 15.87 9.38
N LEU A 13 -22.38 15.39 8.20
CA LEU A 13 -21.30 14.41 8.03
C LEU A 13 -19.99 15.06 8.48
N GLY A 14 -19.76 15.04 9.78
CA GLY A 14 -18.50 15.47 10.36
C GLY A 14 -17.38 14.62 9.79
N CYS A 15 -16.51 15.23 8.98
CA CYS A 15 -15.23 14.65 8.61
C CYS A 15 -14.38 14.52 9.88
N THR A 16 -14.57 13.45 10.64
CA THR A 16 -13.70 13.14 11.77
C THR A 16 -12.38 12.65 11.20
N SER A 17 -11.35 13.48 11.24
CA SER A 17 -9.97 13.03 11.00
C SER A 17 -9.58 12.00 12.05
N SER A 18 -8.82 10.98 11.63
CA SER A 18 -8.30 9.95 12.54
C SER A 18 -7.37 10.60 13.59
N PRO A 19 -7.33 10.11 14.83
CA PRO A 19 -6.37 10.61 15.82
C PRO A 19 -4.93 10.47 15.28
N PRO A 20 -4.07 11.49 15.44
CA PRO A 20 -2.71 11.47 14.87
C PRO A 20 -1.88 10.24 15.25
N ALA A 21 -2.06 9.72 16.47
CA ALA A 21 -1.38 8.50 16.93
C ALA A 21 -1.83 7.24 16.17
N ALA A 22 -3.13 7.11 15.87
CA ALA A 22 -3.67 5.98 15.13
C ALA A 22 -3.19 6.02 13.67
N THR A 23 -3.21 7.19 13.02
CA THR A 23 -2.69 7.36 11.66
C THR A 23 -1.20 7.04 11.57
N ARG A 24 -0.40 7.43 12.58
CA ARG A 24 1.04 7.12 12.64
C ARG A 24 1.29 5.60 12.71
N ILE A 25 0.52 4.88 13.50
CA ILE A 25 0.62 3.41 13.61
C ILE A 25 0.24 2.76 12.28
N ASP A 26 -0.87 3.17 11.69
CA ASP A 26 -1.36 2.64 10.41
C ASP A 26 -0.37 2.92 9.27
N LEU A 27 0.18 4.14 9.22
CA LEU A 27 1.19 4.51 8.21
C LEU A 27 2.45 3.63 8.31
N ARG A 28 2.95 3.35 9.52
CA ARG A 28 4.08 2.43 9.71
C ARG A 28 3.76 1.02 9.25
N ALA A 29 2.58 0.51 9.58
CA ALA A 29 2.13 -0.80 9.11
C ALA A 29 2.01 -0.85 7.58
N TYR A 30 1.49 0.22 6.98
CA TYR A 30 1.39 0.37 5.55
C TYR A 30 2.75 0.39 4.86
N LEU A 31 3.70 1.18 5.37
CA LEU A 31 5.09 1.24 4.86
C LEU A 31 5.79 -0.12 4.92
N ALA A 32 5.62 -0.87 6.01
CA ALA A 32 6.12 -2.24 6.10
C ALA A 32 5.47 -3.16 5.05
N ARG A 33 4.20 -2.95 4.75
CA ARG A 33 3.48 -3.72 3.73
C ARG A 33 3.95 -3.36 2.32
N THR A 34 4.17 -2.07 2.01
CA THR A 34 4.67 -1.65 0.70
C THR A 34 6.04 -2.24 0.38
N GLN A 35 6.89 -2.47 1.36
CA GLN A 35 8.17 -3.18 1.15
C GLN A 35 7.96 -4.60 0.60
N SER A 36 6.90 -5.30 1.02
CA SER A 36 6.57 -6.62 0.48
C SER A 36 6.03 -6.57 -0.96
N TRP A 37 5.57 -5.43 -1.41
CA TRP A 37 5.05 -5.20 -2.76
C TRP A 37 6.11 -4.70 -3.76
N ALA A 38 7.22 -4.16 -3.28
CA ALA A 38 8.28 -3.60 -4.11
C ALA A 38 8.85 -4.55 -5.19
N PRO A 39 8.97 -5.88 -4.99
CA PRO A 39 9.37 -6.79 -6.05
C PRO A 39 8.42 -6.80 -7.25
N ALA A 40 7.09 -6.76 -7.00
CA ALA A 40 6.09 -6.70 -8.06
C ALA A 40 6.16 -5.40 -8.87
N GLU A 41 6.36 -4.26 -8.19
CA GLU A 41 6.57 -2.96 -8.84
C GLU A 41 7.82 -2.98 -9.73
N SER A 42 8.93 -3.48 -9.21
CA SER A 42 10.19 -3.55 -9.93
C SER A 42 10.08 -4.43 -11.18
N GLU A 43 9.32 -5.51 -11.10
CA GLU A 43 9.10 -6.39 -12.23
C GLU A 43 8.19 -5.74 -13.28
N ALA A 44 7.07 -5.13 -12.86
CA ALA A 44 6.19 -4.39 -13.74
C ALA A 44 6.94 -3.27 -14.46
N ALA A 45 7.76 -2.48 -13.74
CA ALA A 45 8.56 -1.42 -14.32
C ALA A 45 9.51 -1.94 -15.41
N ARG A 46 10.22 -3.04 -15.16
CA ARG A 46 11.10 -3.68 -16.16
C ARG A 46 10.35 -4.18 -17.38
N THR A 47 9.17 -4.78 -17.18
CA THR A 47 8.34 -5.28 -18.28
C THR A 47 7.83 -4.13 -19.15
N ILE A 48 7.29 -3.09 -18.53
CA ILE A 48 6.85 -1.88 -19.23
C ILE A 48 7.98 -1.25 -20.03
N GLU A 49 9.18 -1.12 -19.42
CA GLU A 49 10.34 -0.56 -20.11
C GLU A 49 10.70 -1.39 -21.37
N ARG A 50 10.69 -2.72 -21.28
CA ARG A 50 10.95 -3.59 -22.43
C ARG A 50 9.88 -3.40 -23.51
N ILE A 51 8.60 -3.42 -23.16
CA ILE A 51 7.50 -3.24 -24.11
C ILE A 51 7.62 -1.88 -24.81
N LEU A 52 7.84 -0.80 -24.05
CA LEU A 52 7.96 0.54 -24.62
C LEU A 52 9.18 0.70 -25.54
N LYS A 53 10.28 -0.01 -25.25
CA LYS A 53 11.49 -0.02 -26.10
C LYS A 53 11.26 -0.68 -27.47
N THR A 54 10.35 -1.65 -27.57
CA THR A 54 10.02 -2.28 -28.86
C THR A 54 9.24 -1.36 -29.79
N GLN A 55 8.69 -0.25 -29.28
CA GLN A 55 7.78 0.63 -30.00
C GLN A 55 6.61 -0.12 -30.66
N PHE A 56 6.24 -1.28 -30.09
CA PHE A 56 5.21 -2.21 -30.59
C PHE A 56 5.48 -2.77 -32.00
N VAL A 57 6.72 -2.73 -32.48
CA VAL A 57 7.08 -3.27 -33.81
C VAL A 57 7.09 -4.80 -33.81
N ASP A 58 7.53 -5.42 -32.70
CA ASP A 58 7.51 -6.88 -32.53
C ASP A 58 6.28 -7.29 -31.71
N GLU A 59 5.17 -7.53 -32.41
CA GLU A 59 3.89 -7.93 -31.81
C GLU A 59 4.04 -9.21 -30.97
N ALA A 60 4.70 -10.23 -31.50
CA ALA A 60 4.82 -11.52 -30.82
C ALA A 60 5.58 -11.38 -29.49
N GLU A 61 6.65 -10.60 -29.48
CA GLU A 61 7.42 -10.34 -28.26
C GLU A 61 6.63 -9.51 -27.25
N VAL A 62 5.89 -8.48 -27.70
CA VAL A 62 5.04 -7.66 -26.79
C VAL A 62 3.96 -8.51 -26.16
N LEU A 63 3.23 -9.30 -26.96
CA LEU A 63 2.17 -10.17 -26.44
C LEU A 63 2.70 -11.24 -25.48
N ARG A 64 3.88 -11.80 -25.77
CA ARG A 64 4.54 -12.74 -24.87
C ARG A 64 4.87 -12.07 -23.52
N GLN A 65 5.45 -10.88 -23.52
CA GLN A 65 5.78 -10.14 -22.28
C GLN A 65 4.54 -9.79 -21.47
N ILE A 66 3.44 -9.43 -22.14
CA ILE A 66 2.16 -9.18 -21.45
C ILE A 66 1.62 -10.48 -20.88
N ALA A 67 1.59 -11.57 -21.63
CA ALA A 67 1.11 -12.87 -21.17
C ALA A 67 1.88 -13.38 -19.96
N ASP A 68 3.20 -13.17 -19.92
CA ASP A 68 4.06 -13.55 -18.79
C ASP A 68 3.84 -12.64 -17.55
N SER A 69 3.51 -11.36 -17.74
CA SER A 69 3.39 -10.38 -16.66
C SER A 69 1.97 -10.25 -16.10
N LYS A 70 0.95 -10.31 -16.96
CA LYS A 70 -0.45 -10.03 -16.63
C LYS A 70 -1.01 -10.86 -15.45
N PRO A 71 -0.75 -12.18 -15.34
CA PRO A 71 -1.23 -12.96 -14.18
C PRO A 71 -0.67 -12.44 -12.86
N ARG A 72 0.59 -11.95 -12.85
CA ARG A 72 1.23 -11.38 -11.66
C ARG A 72 0.67 -10.01 -11.31
N VAL A 73 0.35 -9.19 -12.31
CA VAL A 73 -0.35 -7.90 -12.13
C VAL A 73 -1.72 -8.15 -11.51
N ILE A 74 -2.48 -9.12 -11.99
CA ILE A 74 -3.79 -9.49 -11.45
C ILE A 74 -3.66 -9.95 -9.99
N ALA A 75 -2.77 -10.90 -9.69
CA ALA A 75 -2.56 -11.38 -8.33
C ALA A 75 -2.13 -10.27 -7.37
N HIS A 76 -1.26 -9.36 -7.83
CA HIS A 76 -0.85 -8.20 -7.05
C HIS A 76 -2.01 -7.24 -6.79
N LEU A 77 -2.82 -6.94 -7.79
CA LEU A 77 -3.99 -6.09 -7.67
C LEU A 77 -5.04 -6.68 -6.70
N GLU A 78 -5.24 -8.00 -6.71
CA GLU A 78 -6.08 -8.69 -5.73
C GLU A 78 -5.54 -8.55 -4.31
N ALA A 79 -4.22 -8.70 -4.13
CA ALA A 79 -3.56 -8.50 -2.85
C ALA A 79 -3.71 -7.05 -2.35
N LEU A 80 -3.58 -6.07 -3.23
CA LEU A 80 -3.84 -4.66 -2.91
C LEU A 80 -5.29 -4.44 -2.52
N ARG A 81 -6.24 -4.92 -3.31
CA ARG A 81 -7.68 -4.79 -3.04
C ARG A 81 -8.13 -5.47 -1.74
N SER A 82 -7.39 -6.47 -1.27
CA SER A 82 -7.68 -7.15 0.00
C SER A 82 -7.20 -6.37 1.22
N TYR A 83 -6.21 -5.49 1.06
CA TYR A 83 -5.68 -4.68 2.15
C TYR A 83 -6.66 -3.55 2.53
N ARG A 84 -6.77 -3.27 3.84
CA ARG A 84 -7.67 -2.23 4.38
C ARG A 84 -6.89 -1.35 5.35
N PRO A 85 -6.40 -0.18 4.90
CA PRO A 85 -5.87 0.82 5.81
C PRO A 85 -6.91 1.24 6.84
N GLN A 86 -6.46 1.58 8.05
CA GLN A 86 -7.34 1.93 9.15
C GLN A 86 -7.61 3.45 9.22
N SER A 87 -6.68 4.27 8.77
CA SER A 87 -6.83 5.73 8.73
C SER A 87 -7.29 6.20 7.35
N LYS A 88 -8.01 7.32 7.32
CA LYS A 88 -8.52 7.92 6.08
C LYS A 88 -7.38 8.37 5.16
N GLU A 89 -6.34 8.91 5.76
CA GLU A 89 -5.19 9.46 5.06
C GLU A 89 -4.43 8.35 4.33
N VAL A 90 -4.13 7.25 5.00
CA VAL A 90 -3.48 6.10 4.39
C VAL A 90 -4.40 5.41 3.39
N ALA A 91 -5.72 5.35 3.66
CA ALA A 91 -6.70 4.78 2.74
C ALA A 91 -6.80 5.58 1.43
N ALA A 92 -6.67 6.91 1.48
CA ALA A 92 -6.67 7.75 0.28
C ALA A 92 -5.45 7.43 -0.61
N VAL A 93 -4.25 7.38 -0.03
CA VAL A 93 -3.03 7.02 -0.77
C VAL A 93 -3.13 5.59 -1.31
N HIS A 94 -3.65 4.66 -0.52
CA HIS A 94 -3.85 3.29 -0.97
C HIS A 94 -4.82 3.19 -2.16
N ALA A 95 -5.88 3.98 -2.18
CA ALA A 95 -6.82 4.03 -3.31
C ALA A 95 -6.12 4.51 -4.60
N HIS A 96 -5.24 5.51 -4.51
CA HIS A 96 -4.42 5.95 -5.66
C HIS A 96 -3.46 4.86 -6.14
N TYR A 97 -2.89 4.09 -5.20
CA TYR A 97 -2.02 2.97 -5.53
C TYR A 97 -2.77 1.86 -6.26
N VAL A 98 -3.95 1.45 -5.79
CA VAL A 98 -4.83 0.50 -6.48
C VAL A 98 -5.20 1.01 -7.88
N ALA A 99 -5.61 2.28 -8.00
CA ALA A 99 -5.98 2.87 -9.27
C ALA A 99 -4.82 2.89 -10.29
N ALA A 100 -3.57 3.08 -9.84
CA ALA A 100 -2.41 2.98 -10.72
C ALA A 100 -2.29 1.57 -11.33
N TRP A 101 -2.41 0.52 -10.53
CA TRP A 101 -2.33 -0.86 -11.00
C TRP A 101 -3.50 -1.26 -11.90
N GLU A 102 -4.70 -0.72 -11.65
CA GLU A 102 -5.86 -0.89 -12.54
C GLU A 102 -5.60 -0.31 -13.94
N ARG A 103 -4.93 0.86 -14.00
CA ARG A 103 -4.53 1.46 -15.28
C ARG A 103 -3.53 0.60 -16.04
N LEU A 104 -2.58 -0.04 -15.33
CA LEU A 104 -1.64 -0.97 -15.97
C LEU A 104 -2.36 -2.17 -16.59
N LEU A 105 -3.26 -2.79 -15.82
CA LEU A 105 -4.03 -3.93 -16.31
C LEU A 105 -4.88 -3.54 -17.53
N ALA A 106 -5.58 -2.42 -17.46
CA ALA A 106 -6.35 -1.89 -18.59
C ALA A 106 -5.46 -1.56 -19.80
N GLY A 107 -4.23 -1.09 -19.55
CA GLY A 107 -3.23 -0.87 -20.60
C GLY A 107 -2.83 -2.17 -21.31
N TYR A 108 -2.61 -3.25 -20.58
CA TYR A 108 -2.32 -4.56 -21.16
C TYR A 108 -3.49 -5.10 -21.99
N ASP A 109 -4.72 -5.01 -21.45
CA ASP A 109 -5.94 -5.41 -22.17
C ASP A 109 -6.11 -4.63 -23.49
N ALA A 110 -5.82 -3.34 -23.47
CA ALA A 110 -5.90 -2.49 -24.65
C ALA A 110 -4.86 -2.87 -25.73
N ILE A 111 -3.63 -3.23 -25.34
CA ILE A 111 -2.61 -3.69 -26.28
C ILE A 111 -3.03 -5.00 -26.94
N GLU A 112 -3.46 -5.98 -26.14
CA GLU A 112 -3.96 -7.27 -26.67
C GLU A 112 -5.11 -7.07 -27.65
N ALA A 113 -6.08 -6.22 -27.30
CA ALA A 113 -7.21 -5.89 -28.18
C ALA A 113 -6.75 -5.15 -29.46
N GLY A 114 -5.75 -4.26 -29.33
CA GLY A 114 -5.20 -3.52 -30.47
C GLY A 114 -4.54 -4.42 -31.50
N PHE A 115 -3.72 -5.35 -31.05
CA PHE A 115 -3.10 -6.33 -31.95
C PHE A 115 -4.13 -7.28 -32.56
N ALA A 116 -5.08 -7.79 -31.77
CA ALA A 116 -6.12 -8.68 -32.27
C ALA A 116 -7.03 -8.07 -33.32
N SER A 117 -7.26 -6.74 -33.27
CA SER A 117 -8.15 -6.01 -34.18
C SER A 117 -7.43 -5.19 -35.27
N GLY A 118 -6.10 -5.01 -35.15
CA GLY A 118 -5.35 -4.06 -35.95
C GLY A 118 -5.66 -2.59 -35.64
N ASP A 119 -6.25 -2.31 -34.46
CA ASP A 119 -6.63 -0.94 -34.06
C ASP A 119 -5.50 -0.24 -33.31
N TYR A 120 -4.80 0.63 -34.03
CA TYR A 120 -3.73 1.45 -33.46
C TYR A 120 -4.17 2.39 -32.32
N THR A 121 -5.46 2.74 -32.25
CA THR A 121 -6.01 3.56 -31.15
C THR A 121 -5.93 2.78 -29.83
N ASN A 122 -6.19 1.48 -29.86
CA ASN A 122 -6.06 0.61 -28.69
C ASN A 122 -4.58 0.46 -28.27
N LEU A 123 -3.65 0.38 -29.22
CA LEU A 123 -2.21 0.36 -28.87
C LEU A 123 -1.78 1.67 -28.19
N ALA A 124 -2.28 2.82 -28.66
CA ALA A 124 -2.02 4.11 -28.03
C ALA A 124 -2.57 4.16 -26.59
N ARG A 125 -3.82 3.71 -26.38
CA ARG A 125 -4.40 3.59 -25.02
C ARG A 125 -3.59 2.66 -24.11
N GLY A 126 -3.09 1.56 -24.65
CA GLY A 126 -2.26 0.64 -23.91
C GLY A 126 -0.97 1.30 -23.44
N ARG A 127 -0.32 2.07 -24.31
CA ARG A 127 0.85 2.88 -23.94
C ARG A 127 0.52 3.90 -22.87
N GLU A 128 -0.56 4.67 -23.04
CA GLU A 128 -1.03 5.65 -22.05
C GLU A 128 -1.29 4.99 -20.67
N GLY A 129 -1.88 3.79 -20.64
CA GLY A 129 -2.12 3.05 -19.42
C GLY A 129 -0.83 2.68 -18.68
N MET A 130 0.22 2.25 -19.41
CA MET A 130 1.53 1.96 -18.83
C MET A 130 2.25 3.22 -18.32
N GLU A 131 2.17 4.33 -19.07
CA GLU A 131 2.72 5.62 -18.66
C GLU A 131 1.98 6.16 -17.41
N ALA A 132 0.65 6.09 -17.41
CA ALA A 132 -0.18 6.50 -16.27
C ALA A 132 0.06 5.65 -15.01
N TRP A 133 0.41 4.37 -15.15
CA TRP A 133 0.86 3.55 -14.02
C TRP A 133 2.17 4.10 -13.44
N ARG A 134 3.17 4.40 -14.26
CA ARG A 134 4.46 4.95 -13.79
C ARG A 134 4.28 6.27 -13.05
N GLU A 135 3.50 7.17 -13.61
CA GLU A 135 3.17 8.45 -12.98
C GLU A 135 2.42 8.25 -11.66
N GLY A 136 1.47 7.31 -11.63
CA GLY A 136 0.71 6.96 -10.43
C GLY A 136 1.59 6.43 -9.29
N ILE A 137 2.55 5.55 -9.60
CA ILE A 137 3.51 5.02 -8.60
C ILE A 137 4.38 6.15 -8.03
N VAL A 138 4.86 7.07 -8.89
CA VAL A 138 5.63 8.24 -8.43
C VAL A 138 4.79 9.16 -7.56
N ALA A 139 3.52 9.39 -7.93
CA ALA A 139 2.60 10.20 -7.13
C ALA A 139 2.35 9.59 -5.76
N VAL A 140 2.08 8.28 -5.68
CA VAL A 140 1.90 7.54 -4.42
C VAL A 140 3.14 7.64 -3.54
N ALA A 141 4.34 7.48 -4.10
CA ALA A 141 5.59 7.61 -3.34
C ALA A 141 5.76 9.02 -2.75
N ARG A 142 5.35 10.06 -3.49
CA ARG A 142 5.35 11.44 -2.99
C ARG A 142 4.34 11.65 -1.87
N GLU A 143 3.10 11.21 -2.05
CA GLU A 143 2.04 11.31 -1.04
C GLU A 143 2.41 10.58 0.25
N LEU A 144 3.02 9.39 0.16
CA LEU A 144 3.54 8.67 1.32
C LEU A 144 4.62 9.46 2.05
N ARG A 145 5.53 10.10 1.31
CA ARG A 145 6.57 10.95 1.91
C ARG A 145 5.96 12.14 2.66
N GLU A 146 4.99 12.82 2.04
CA GLU A 146 4.26 13.93 2.66
C GLU A 146 3.56 13.49 3.95
N LEU A 147 2.93 12.31 3.96
CA LEU A 147 2.34 11.73 5.18
C LEU A 147 3.40 11.41 6.24
N MET A 148 4.53 10.84 5.84
CA MET A 148 5.63 10.54 6.77
C MET A 148 6.16 11.80 7.44
N GLU A 149 6.37 12.87 6.68
CA GLU A 149 6.80 14.18 7.19
C GLU A 149 5.74 14.79 8.12
N HIS A 150 4.46 14.76 7.70
CA HIS A 150 3.36 15.32 8.49
C HIS A 150 3.16 14.60 9.84
N TYR A 151 3.32 13.29 9.87
CA TYR A 151 3.10 12.48 11.07
C TYR A 151 4.40 12.12 11.82
N ASP A 152 5.54 12.68 11.43
CA ASP A 152 6.86 12.40 12.01
C ASP A 152 7.13 10.88 12.09
N VAL A 153 6.97 10.20 10.95
CA VAL A 153 7.22 8.77 10.80
C VAL A 153 8.54 8.56 10.08
N ASP A 154 9.49 7.94 10.76
CA ASP A 154 10.76 7.52 10.19
C ASP A 154 10.64 6.07 9.68
N ALA A 155 10.78 5.87 8.37
CA ALA A 155 10.72 4.55 7.73
C ALA A 155 11.89 3.64 8.15
N SER A 156 13.00 4.20 8.64
CA SER A 156 14.18 3.43 9.06
C SER A 156 14.04 2.83 10.46
N ARG A 157 13.07 3.30 11.26
CA ARG A 157 12.84 2.77 12.60
C ARG A 157 11.98 1.51 12.55
N PRO A 158 12.48 0.35 13.02
CA PRO A 158 11.68 -0.85 13.16
C PRO A 158 10.42 -0.55 14.00
N VAL A 159 9.32 -1.18 13.66
CA VAL A 159 8.14 -1.19 14.52
C VAL A 159 8.55 -1.89 15.82
N GLU A 160 8.93 -1.09 16.84
CA GLU A 160 9.15 -1.64 18.17
C GLU A 160 7.83 -2.29 18.61
N SER A 161 7.83 -3.62 18.62
CA SER A 161 6.72 -4.38 19.17
C SER A 161 6.66 -4.05 20.66
N ARG A 162 5.69 -3.26 21.05
CA ARG A 162 5.34 -2.88 22.43
C ARG A 162 4.98 -4.09 23.31
N ALA A 163 5.47 -5.27 22.97
CA ALA A 163 5.25 -6.51 23.70
C ALA A 163 6.18 -6.67 24.93
N ARG A 164 7.02 -5.66 25.26
CA ARG A 164 7.97 -5.79 26.39
C ARG A 164 7.65 -4.97 27.64
N ASP A 165 6.69 -4.07 27.61
CA ASP A 165 6.44 -3.17 28.76
C ASP A 165 5.39 -3.70 29.76
N GLY A 166 4.98 -4.96 29.64
CA GLY A 166 3.99 -5.58 30.53
C GLY A 166 4.45 -6.83 31.26
N ALA A 167 5.69 -7.28 31.13
CA ALA A 167 6.17 -8.40 31.93
C ALA A 167 6.55 -7.89 33.34
N PRO A 168 5.86 -8.32 34.41
CA PRO A 168 6.29 -7.97 35.78
C PRO A 168 7.69 -8.55 36.00
N GLN A 169 8.64 -7.67 36.31
CA GLN A 169 9.99 -8.11 36.68
C GLN A 169 9.88 -9.05 37.88
N PRO A 170 10.48 -10.25 37.80
CA PRO A 170 10.53 -11.11 38.99
C PRO A 170 11.33 -10.38 40.07
N SER A 171 10.61 -10.01 41.14
CA SER A 171 11.23 -9.47 42.36
C SER A 171 12.21 -10.48 42.88
N THR A 172 13.50 -10.24 42.72
CA THR A 172 14.58 -10.96 43.37
C THR A 172 14.49 -10.68 44.86
N GLN A 173 13.70 -11.48 45.56
CA GLN A 173 13.77 -11.57 47.01
C GLN A 173 15.14 -12.14 47.40
N ARG A 174 16.00 -11.22 47.81
CA ARG A 174 17.30 -11.51 48.43
C ARG A 174 17.06 -12.14 49.77
N THR A 175 16.99 -13.48 49.84
CA THR A 175 17.01 -14.23 51.12
C THR A 175 18.35 -13.98 51.78
N LYS A 176 18.32 -13.17 52.85
CA LYS A 176 19.44 -13.07 53.80
C LYS A 176 19.53 -14.40 54.56
N SER A 177 20.48 -15.21 54.14
CA SER A 177 20.90 -16.40 54.92
C SER A 177 21.57 -15.93 56.21
N SER A 178 20.86 -16.07 57.28
CA SER A 178 21.39 -15.89 58.65
C SER A 178 22.14 -17.16 59.06
N ALA A 179 23.47 -17.13 58.97
CA ALA A 179 24.30 -18.20 59.50
C ALA A 179 24.36 -18.07 61.01
N CYS A 180 23.82 -19.06 61.77
CA CYS A 180 24.11 -19.27 63.18
C CYS A 180 25.48 -19.97 63.37
N PRO A 181 26.33 -19.51 64.26
CA PRO A 181 27.56 -20.25 64.63
C PRO A 181 27.24 -21.38 65.61
N ALA A 182 27.69 -22.60 65.28
CA ALA A 182 27.67 -23.74 66.18
C ALA A 182 28.69 -23.55 67.24
N ALA A 183 28.26 -23.67 68.53
CA ALA A 183 29.11 -23.77 69.74
C ALA A 183 29.64 -25.20 69.87
N ILE A 184 30.93 -25.28 70.15
CA ILE A 184 31.69 -26.52 70.50
C ILE A 184 31.52 -26.78 72.00
N ALA A 185 31.20 -28.03 72.37
CA ALA A 185 31.56 -28.66 73.61
C ALA A 185 31.84 -30.15 73.29
#